data_27f3e8a5a9ff2ea7cc407602137d6800
#
_entry.id   27f3e8a5a9ff2ea7cc407602137d6800
#
_cell.length_a   1.000
_cell.length_b   1.000
_cell.length_c   1.000
_cell.angle_alpha   90.00
_cell.angle_beta   90.00
_cell.angle_gamma   90.00
#
_symmetry.space_group_name_H-M   'P 1'
#
loop_
_entity.id
_entity.type
_entity.pdbx_description
1 polymer ?
#
loop_
_entity_poly.entity_id
_entity_poly.type
_entity_poly.pdbx_seq_one_letter_code
_entity_poly.pdbx_strand_id
1 'polypeptide(L)'
;MHTHGTIEGTPAALSVGAGEARPIRIYPYDPPRTLAAGLWQVKGSLKLAAVPRNMTIYRLPDGRLILYSVIAMHEDGMRALEALGTPAIMIMPHDRHQMDAPFYKRRYPNLRVLAPDPGKARNVPIDAGLEELGAFGIRAYALPGTSYHEAVLELPVEGGVALCACELLGNLTPPPGGLVGLLLKVLGPPGGGFGVGRVVRWREVVNRQAMRAWLVALAERRDIRLILVGHGSPVTDQAQPALRHAASGA
;
A
#
# COMPACT_ATOMS: atom_id res chain seq x y z
N MET A 1 -57.27 -43.32 5.35
CA MET A 1 -57.31 -41.86 5.40
C MET A 1 -56.13 -41.41 6.25
N HIS A 2 -55.06 -41.06 5.58
CA HIS A 2 -53.86 -40.49 6.22
C HIS A 2 -53.66 -39.10 5.67
N THR A 3 -53.79 -38.09 6.56
CA THR A 3 -53.54 -36.70 6.23
C THR A 3 -52.07 -36.39 6.47
N HIS A 4 -51.36 -35.99 5.40
CA HIS A 4 -50.01 -35.43 5.46
C HIS A 4 -50.09 -33.97 5.88
N GLY A 5 -49.45 -33.65 7.01
CA GLY A 5 -49.16 -32.27 7.43
C GLY A 5 -47.85 -31.81 6.82
N THR A 6 -47.91 -30.75 6.03
CA THR A 6 -46.76 -30.05 5.46
C THR A 6 -46.26 -29.04 6.49
N ILE A 7 -44.99 -29.16 6.89
CA ILE A 7 -44.31 -28.17 7.73
C ILE A 7 -43.57 -27.22 6.81
N GLU A 8 -44.09 -26.02 6.64
CA GLU A 8 -43.38 -24.90 6.03
C GLU A 8 -42.44 -24.27 7.06
N GLY A 9 -41.14 -24.54 6.90
CA GLY A 9 -40.09 -23.87 7.65
C GLY A 9 -39.56 -22.66 6.87
N THR A 10 -39.96 -21.46 7.31
CA THR A 10 -39.38 -20.21 6.83
C THR A 10 -37.90 -20.12 7.28
N PRO A 11 -36.91 -19.88 6.40
CA PRO A 11 -35.56 -19.71 6.85
C PRO A 11 -35.43 -18.37 7.59
N ALA A 12 -35.00 -18.44 8.84
CA ALA A 12 -34.67 -17.27 9.63
C ALA A 12 -33.50 -16.53 9.02
N ALA A 13 -33.73 -15.29 8.57
CA ALA A 13 -32.70 -14.37 8.17
C ALA A 13 -31.81 -14.07 9.38
N LEU A 14 -30.57 -14.53 9.35
CA LEU A 14 -29.54 -14.13 10.29
C LEU A 14 -29.27 -12.62 10.07
N SER A 15 -29.84 -11.79 10.92
CA SER A 15 -29.48 -10.38 11.05
C SER A 15 -28.07 -10.32 11.63
N VAL A 16 -27.09 -10.11 10.77
CA VAL A 16 -25.74 -9.69 11.19
C VAL A 16 -25.92 -8.32 11.82
N GLY A 17 -25.85 -8.25 13.14
CA GLY A 17 -25.93 -7.01 13.89
C GLY A 17 -24.90 -6.02 13.36
N ALA A 18 -25.36 -4.83 12.98
CA ALA A 18 -24.52 -3.68 12.66
C ALA A 18 -23.83 -3.25 13.96
N GLY A 19 -22.69 -3.88 14.28
CA GLY A 19 -21.80 -3.40 15.31
C GLY A 19 -21.38 -1.98 14.92
N GLU A 20 -21.55 -1.02 15.83
CA GLU A 20 -21.13 0.36 15.64
C GLU A 20 -19.70 0.38 15.16
N ALA A 21 -19.51 0.83 13.90
CA ALA A 21 -18.19 0.91 13.29
C ALA A 21 -17.35 1.87 14.14
N ARG A 22 -16.27 1.38 14.74
CA ARG A 22 -15.36 2.21 15.56
C ARG A 22 -15.01 3.48 14.78
N PRO A 23 -15.07 4.67 15.43
CA PRO A 23 -14.75 5.92 14.76
C PRO A 23 -13.32 5.86 14.24
N ILE A 24 -13.16 6.14 12.95
CA ILE A 24 -11.83 6.18 12.32
C ILE A 24 -11.14 7.44 12.82
N ARG A 25 -9.95 7.26 13.40
CA ARG A 25 -9.13 8.36 13.87
C ARG A 25 -8.27 8.86 12.72
N ILE A 26 -8.43 10.14 12.37
CA ILE A 26 -7.57 10.82 11.40
C ILE A 26 -6.32 11.31 12.12
N TYR A 27 -5.16 10.94 11.59
CA TYR A 27 -3.85 11.40 12.08
C TYR A 27 -3.32 12.51 11.19
N PRO A 28 -2.37 13.35 11.66
CA PRO A 28 -1.77 14.38 10.84
C PRO A 28 -1.25 13.85 9.52
N TYR A 29 -1.49 14.60 8.45
CA TYR A 29 -1.05 14.29 7.09
C TYR A 29 -0.69 15.59 6.34
N ASP A 30 0.16 15.48 5.33
CA ASP A 30 0.46 16.55 4.39
C ASP A 30 -0.52 16.47 3.19
N PRO A 31 -0.82 17.58 2.50
CA PRO A 31 -1.62 17.54 1.28
C PRO A 31 -0.95 16.69 0.19
N PRO A 32 -1.69 16.25 -0.84
CA PRO A 32 -1.12 15.50 -1.96
C PRO A 32 0.02 16.28 -2.63
N ARG A 33 1.22 15.70 -2.64
CA ARG A 33 2.40 16.25 -3.31
C ARG A 33 2.58 15.56 -4.67
N THR A 34 2.73 16.33 -5.73
CA THR A 34 3.04 15.81 -7.07
C THR A 34 4.45 15.24 -7.12
N LEU A 35 4.61 14.04 -7.65
CA LEU A 35 5.89 13.38 -7.88
C LEU A 35 6.22 13.25 -9.37
N ALA A 36 5.18 13.03 -10.20
CA ALA A 36 5.24 13.04 -11.66
C ALA A 36 3.84 13.38 -12.21
N ALA A 37 3.71 13.54 -13.50
CA ALA A 37 2.42 13.71 -14.15
C ALA A 37 1.51 12.51 -13.84
N GLY A 38 0.33 12.76 -13.26
CA GLY A 38 -0.60 11.71 -12.86
C GLY A 38 -0.19 10.90 -11.63
N LEU A 39 0.84 11.30 -10.89
CA LEU A 39 1.35 10.58 -9.72
C LEU A 39 1.57 11.52 -8.54
N TRP A 40 0.93 11.23 -7.42
CA TRP A 40 1.04 11.99 -6.17
C TRP A 40 1.27 11.08 -4.98
N GLN A 41 1.73 11.68 -3.90
CA GLN A 41 1.86 11.01 -2.60
C GLN A 41 1.32 11.90 -1.48
N VAL A 42 0.55 11.30 -0.58
CA VAL A 42 0.18 11.88 0.71
C VAL A 42 1.07 11.25 1.77
N LYS A 43 1.78 12.08 2.52
CA LYS A 43 2.54 11.64 3.68
C LYS A 43 1.68 11.83 4.92
N GLY A 44 1.54 10.79 5.73
CA GLY A 44 0.82 10.82 7.00
C GLY A 44 1.64 10.27 8.15
N SER A 45 1.09 10.36 9.35
CA SER A 45 1.67 9.81 10.56
C SER A 45 0.84 8.67 11.14
N LEU A 46 1.43 7.93 12.09
CA LEU A 46 0.74 6.97 12.94
C LEU A 46 0.66 7.51 14.38
N LYS A 47 -0.13 6.86 15.23
CA LYS A 47 -0.29 7.22 16.66
C LYS A 47 1.05 7.36 17.39
N LEU A 48 2.04 6.57 17.03
CA LEU A 48 3.42 6.63 17.54
C LEU A 48 4.30 7.60 16.75
N ALA A 49 3.72 8.59 16.09
CA ALA A 49 4.25 9.81 15.45
C ALA A 49 5.59 9.72 14.68
N ALA A 50 6.38 8.70 14.87
CA ALA A 50 7.76 8.63 14.44
C ALA A 50 7.98 7.87 13.14
N VAL A 51 7.02 7.05 12.72
CA VAL A 51 7.12 6.34 11.44
C VAL A 51 6.15 6.99 10.46
N PRO A 52 6.65 7.76 9.49
CA PRO A 52 5.80 8.30 8.44
C PRO A 52 5.21 7.14 7.62
N ARG A 53 4.00 7.30 7.16
CA ARG A 53 3.37 6.39 6.19
C ARG A 53 2.94 7.17 4.96
N ASN A 54 2.89 6.51 3.84
CA ASN A 54 2.56 7.15 2.57
C ASN A 54 1.38 6.46 1.90
N MET A 55 0.50 7.28 1.31
CA MET A 55 -0.48 6.85 0.33
C MET A 55 -0.02 7.31 -1.05
N THR A 56 0.08 6.40 -2.00
CA THR A 56 0.34 6.74 -3.39
C THR A 56 -0.98 6.85 -4.15
N ILE A 57 -1.11 7.90 -4.94
CA ILE A 57 -2.26 8.19 -5.80
C ILE A 57 -1.77 8.19 -7.24
N TYR A 58 -2.37 7.36 -8.08
CA TYR A 58 -2.06 7.29 -9.50
C TYR A 58 -3.32 7.51 -10.32
N ARG A 59 -3.25 8.42 -11.31
CA ARG A 59 -4.37 8.72 -12.20
C ARG A 59 -4.24 7.96 -13.51
N LEU A 60 -5.25 7.17 -13.81
CA LEU A 60 -5.41 6.49 -15.10
C LEU A 60 -5.72 7.51 -16.22
N PRO A 61 -5.49 7.16 -17.49
CA PRO A 61 -5.77 8.05 -18.62
C PRO A 61 -7.23 8.53 -18.70
N ASP A 62 -8.16 7.74 -18.17
CA ASP A 62 -9.59 8.06 -18.15
C ASP A 62 -10.03 8.92 -16.94
N GLY A 63 -9.07 9.38 -16.12
CA GLY A 63 -9.31 10.21 -14.95
C GLY A 63 -9.65 9.47 -13.67
N ARG A 64 -9.77 8.13 -13.70
CA ARG A 64 -9.94 7.33 -12.49
C ARG A 64 -8.65 7.29 -11.67
N LEU A 65 -8.79 7.17 -10.34
CA LEU A 65 -7.66 7.09 -9.42
C LEU A 65 -7.49 5.67 -8.88
N ILE A 66 -6.24 5.25 -8.84
CA ILE A 66 -5.76 4.11 -8.05
C ILE A 66 -5.14 4.66 -6.77
N LEU A 67 -5.59 4.16 -5.63
CA LEU A 67 -5.14 4.54 -4.30
C LEU A 67 -4.40 3.36 -3.67
N TYR A 68 -3.11 3.51 -3.40
CA TYR A 68 -2.27 2.47 -2.81
C TYR A 68 -1.92 2.85 -1.37
N SER A 69 -2.23 1.97 -0.39
CA SER A 69 -1.96 2.20 1.03
C SER A 69 -2.66 3.45 1.57
N VAL A 70 -3.99 3.46 1.54
CA VAL A 70 -4.81 4.65 1.84
C VAL A 70 -4.60 5.24 3.24
N ILE A 71 -4.73 6.58 3.32
CA ILE A 71 -4.66 7.38 4.54
C ILE A 71 -5.97 8.15 4.68
N ALA A 72 -6.69 7.97 5.81
CA ALA A 72 -7.88 8.74 6.10
C ALA A 72 -7.53 10.22 6.30
N MET A 73 -8.30 11.09 5.67
CA MET A 73 -8.10 12.53 5.66
C MET A 73 -9.38 13.26 6.07
N HIS A 74 -9.22 14.50 6.53
CA HIS A 74 -10.34 15.41 6.75
C HIS A 74 -10.98 15.81 5.41
N GLU A 75 -12.12 16.45 5.45
CA GLU A 75 -12.91 16.76 4.24
C GLU A 75 -12.16 17.64 3.22
N ASP A 76 -11.32 18.55 3.67
CA ASP A 76 -10.44 19.35 2.80
C ASP A 76 -9.41 18.48 2.04
N GLY A 77 -8.79 17.52 2.74
CA GLY A 77 -7.89 16.56 2.13
C GLY A 77 -8.63 15.63 1.15
N MET A 78 -9.86 15.21 1.48
CA MET A 78 -10.66 14.38 0.59
C MET A 78 -11.07 15.15 -0.68
N ARG A 79 -11.46 16.44 -0.54
CA ARG A 79 -11.71 17.31 -1.71
C ARG A 79 -10.46 17.51 -2.57
N ALA A 80 -9.29 17.68 -1.94
CA ALA A 80 -8.03 17.76 -2.67
C ALA A 80 -7.71 16.47 -3.44
N LEU A 81 -8.00 15.30 -2.87
CA LEU A 81 -7.90 14.01 -3.56
C LEU A 81 -8.88 13.93 -4.75
N GLU A 82 -10.14 14.28 -4.54
CA GLU A 82 -11.19 14.22 -5.56
C GLU A 82 -10.94 15.20 -6.73
N ALA A 83 -10.27 16.30 -6.47
CA ALA A 83 -9.81 17.23 -7.52
C ALA A 83 -8.75 16.62 -8.45
N LEU A 84 -8.05 15.57 -8.03
CA LEU A 84 -7.09 14.83 -8.86
C LEU A 84 -7.75 13.84 -9.81
N GLY A 85 -8.98 13.40 -9.52
CA GLY A 85 -9.74 12.45 -10.32
C GLY A 85 -10.75 11.66 -9.47
N THR A 86 -11.37 10.64 -10.05
CA THR A 86 -12.41 9.84 -9.39
C THR A 86 -11.79 8.61 -8.73
N PRO A 87 -11.82 8.45 -7.38
CA PRO A 87 -11.40 7.23 -6.70
C PRO A 87 -12.17 6.00 -7.23
N ALA A 88 -11.46 5.04 -7.81
CA ALA A 88 -12.06 3.87 -8.43
C ALA A 88 -11.46 2.54 -7.95
N ILE A 89 -10.16 2.52 -7.66
CA ILE A 89 -9.46 1.31 -7.22
C ILE A 89 -8.67 1.65 -5.96
N MET A 90 -8.82 0.82 -4.94
CA MET A 90 -8.01 0.84 -3.73
C MET A 90 -7.18 -0.43 -3.65
N ILE A 91 -5.87 -0.27 -3.47
CA ILE A 91 -4.96 -1.40 -3.29
C ILE A 91 -4.56 -1.47 -1.82
N MET A 92 -4.82 -2.61 -1.21
CA MET A 92 -4.31 -2.95 0.11
C MET A 92 -3.01 -3.72 -0.06
N PRO A 93 -1.85 -3.05 0.02
CA PRO A 93 -0.58 -3.65 -0.37
C PRO A 93 -0.07 -4.71 0.59
N HIS A 94 -0.51 -4.65 1.83
CA HIS A 94 -0.06 -5.50 2.92
C HIS A 94 -1.16 -5.63 3.98
N ASP A 95 -1.20 -6.71 4.72
CA ASP A 95 -2.21 -6.97 5.75
C ASP A 95 -2.17 -5.96 6.93
N ARG A 96 -1.05 -5.26 7.11
CA ARG A 96 -0.91 -4.17 8.09
C ARG A 96 -1.36 -2.80 7.57
N HIS A 97 -1.50 -2.63 6.27
CA HIS A 97 -1.90 -1.38 5.62
C HIS A 97 -3.39 -1.33 5.25
N GLN A 98 -4.24 -1.74 6.18
CA GLN A 98 -5.70 -1.83 6.01
C GLN A 98 -6.49 -0.88 6.93
N MET A 99 -5.80 -0.16 7.83
CA MET A 99 -6.43 0.58 8.93
C MET A 99 -7.48 1.58 8.43
N ASP A 100 -7.19 2.29 7.36
CA ASP A 100 -8.06 3.34 6.83
C ASP A 100 -8.92 2.88 5.64
N ALA A 101 -8.82 1.62 5.20
CA ALA A 101 -9.60 1.08 4.10
C ALA A 101 -11.13 1.19 4.33
N PRO A 102 -11.67 0.93 5.54
CA PRO A 102 -13.10 1.09 5.80
C PRO A 102 -13.61 2.53 5.62
N PHE A 103 -12.75 3.55 5.85
CA PHE A 103 -13.09 4.96 5.62
C PHE A 103 -13.37 5.21 4.14
N TYR A 104 -12.48 4.75 3.27
CA TYR A 104 -12.61 4.90 1.82
C TYR A 104 -13.80 4.09 1.27
N LYS A 105 -13.98 2.84 1.71
CA LYS A 105 -15.09 2.00 1.24
C LYS A 105 -16.47 2.57 1.64
N ARG A 106 -16.58 3.22 2.81
CA ARG A 106 -17.81 3.94 3.19
C ARG A 106 -18.06 5.18 2.35
N ARG A 107 -17.01 5.97 2.07
CA ARG A 107 -17.14 7.18 1.25
C ARG A 107 -17.43 6.86 -0.22
N TYR A 108 -16.81 5.78 -0.73
CA TYR A 108 -16.92 5.33 -2.10
C TYR A 108 -17.40 3.87 -2.15
N PRO A 109 -18.71 3.61 -2.05
CA PRO A 109 -19.24 2.23 -2.00
C PRO A 109 -18.82 1.36 -3.21
N ASN A 110 -18.69 2.00 -4.38
CA ASN A 110 -18.28 1.33 -5.62
C ASN A 110 -16.75 1.21 -5.81
N LEU A 111 -15.97 1.68 -4.83
CA LEU A 111 -14.50 1.56 -4.87
C LEU A 111 -14.10 0.09 -4.90
N ARG A 112 -13.42 -0.33 -5.97
CA ARG A 112 -12.93 -1.70 -6.13
C ARG A 112 -11.68 -1.92 -5.28
N VAL A 113 -11.67 -2.97 -4.50
CA VAL A 113 -10.59 -3.27 -3.55
C VAL A 113 -9.77 -4.43 -4.07
N LEU A 114 -8.48 -4.21 -4.31
CA LEU A 114 -7.54 -5.22 -4.77
C LEU A 114 -6.46 -5.50 -3.73
N ALA A 115 -6.02 -6.75 -3.65
CA ALA A 115 -4.93 -7.16 -2.76
C ALA A 115 -4.16 -8.35 -3.38
N PRO A 116 -2.89 -8.59 -2.96
CA PRO A 116 -2.11 -9.74 -3.43
C PRO A 116 -2.71 -11.09 -3.06
N ASP A 117 -3.43 -11.15 -1.95
CA ASP A 117 -4.09 -12.36 -1.45
C ASP A 117 -5.53 -12.03 -1.02
N PRO A 118 -6.51 -12.24 -1.93
CA PRO A 118 -7.91 -11.94 -1.66
C PRO A 118 -8.49 -12.70 -0.45
N GLY A 119 -7.92 -13.85 -0.09
CA GLY A 119 -8.37 -14.64 1.07
C GLY A 119 -8.04 -14.05 2.43
N LYS A 120 -7.22 -12.99 2.49
CA LYS A 120 -6.75 -12.38 3.75
C LYS A 120 -7.39 -11.04 4.11
N ALA A 121 -8.55 -10.73 3.56
CA ALA A 121 -9.31 -9.52 3.93
C ALA A 121 -9.62 -9.50 5.43
N ARG A 122 -9.33 -8.39 6.11
CA ARG A 122 -9.63 -8.22 7.55
C ARG A 122 -10.66 -7.13 7.82
N ASN A 123 -10.53 -5.97 7.18
CA ASN A 123 -11.30 -4.77 7.52
C ASN A 123 -12.33 -4.39 6.44
N VAL A 124 -12.11 -4.80 5.19
CA VAL A 124 -13.02 -4.63 4.07
C VAL A 124 -12.96 -5.85 3.17
N PRO A 125 -14.04 -6.21 2.47
CA PRO A 125 -13.99 -7.24 1.44
C PRO A 125 -12.99 -6.88 0.33
N ILE A 126 -12.27 -7.87 -0.18
CA ILE A 126 -11.42 -7.74 -1.35
C ILE A 126 -12.22 -8.23 -2.54
N ASP A 127 -12.26 -7.44 -3.61
CA ASP A 127 -13.04 -7.73 -4.81
C ASP A 127 -12.27 -8.62 -5.80
N ALA A 128 -10.92 -8.48 -5.85
CA ALA A 128 -10.07 -9.28 -6.75
C ALA A 128 -8.57 -9.23 -6.38
N GLY A 129 -7.76 -9.97 -7.13
CA GLY A 129 -6.30 -9.93 -7.09
C GLY A 129 -5.70 -8.78 -7.88
N LEU A 130 -4.38 -8.71 -7.90
CA LEU A 130 -3.62 -7.64 -8.56
C LEU A 130 -3.59 -7.77 -10.09
N GLU A 131 -3.94 -8.93 -10.64
CA GLU A 131 -3.93 -9.22 -12.08
C GLU A 131 -4.84 -8.29 -12.88
N GLU A 132 -5.89 -7.76 -12.27
CA GLU A 132 -6.78 -6.80 -12.92
C GLU A 132 -6.07 -5.50 -13.35
N LEU A 133 -4.97 -5.15 -12.69
CA LEU A 133 -4.20 -3.95 -13.01
C LEU A 133 -3.52 -4.03 -14.38
N GLY A 134 -3.33 -5.24 -14.91
CA GLY A 134 -2.80 -5.47 -16.26
C GLY A 134 -3.63 -4.81 -17.36
N ALA A 135 -4.96 -4.68 -17.18
CA ALA A 135 -5.85 -4.00 -18.11
C ALA A 135 -5.53 -2.49 -18.26
N PHE A 136 -4.81 -1.91 -17.30
CA PHE A 136 -4.37 -0.50 -17.29
C PHE A 136 -2.90 -0.33 -17.65
N GLY A 137 -2.24 -1.39 -18.12
CA GLY A 137 -0.80 -1.36 -18.41
C GLY A 137 0.09 -1.31 -17.16
N ILE A 138 -0.48 -1.59 -15.98
CA ILE A 138 0.25 -1.61 -14.70
C ILE A 138 0.67 -3.05 -14.42
N ARG A 139 1.96 -3.25 -14.28
CA ARG A 139 2.50 -4.52 -13.80
C ARG A 139 2.40 -4.54 -12.27
N ALA A 140 1.72 -5.56 -11.76
CA ALA A 140 1.55 -5.76 -10.34
C ALA A 140 1.84 -7.21 -9.96
N TYR A 141 2.52 -7.44 -8.83
CA TYR A 141 2.88 -8.77 -8.39
C TYR A 141 3.13 -8.80 -6.88
N ALA A 142 3.09 -10.01 -6.31
CA ALA A 142 3.51 -10.22 -4.94
C ALA A 142 5.04 -10.19 -4.83
N LEU A 143 5.55 -9.61 -3.75
CA LEU A 143 6.98 -9.49 -3.50
C LEU A 143 7.63 -10.87 -3.34
N PRO A 144 8.67 -11.22 -4.11
CA PRO A 144 9.30 -12.53 -4.00
C PRO A 144 10.13 -12.68 -2.72
N GLY A 145 10.20 -13.92 -2.21
CA GLY A 145 11.03 -14.27 -1.07
C GLY A 145 10.52 -13.81 0.30
N THR A 146 9.27 -13.37 0.40
CA THR A 146 8.64 -12.97 1.65
C THR A 146 7.49 -13.90 2.03
N SER A 147 7.22 -14.03 3.34
CA SER A 147 6.06 -14.77 3.87
C SER A 147 4.75 -13.99 3.70
N TYR A 148 4.84 -12.67 3.58
CA TYR A 148 3.72 -11.79 3.28
C TYR A 148 3.71 -11.45 1.80
N HIS A 149 2.55 -11.55 1.22
CA HIS A 149 2.34 -11.20 -0.17
C HIS A 149 2.16 -9.68 -0.27
N GLU A 150 3.27 -8.91 -0.15
CA GLU A 150 3.23 -7.47 -0.36
C GLU A 150 3.00 -7.17 -1.83
N ALA A 151 2.07 -6.25 -2.14
CA ALA A 151 1.86 -5.78 -3.50
C ALA A 151 3.00 -4.86 -3.94
N VAL A 152 3.67 -5.22 -5.03
CA VAL A 152 4.58 -4.32 -5.75
C VAL A 152 3.91 -3.89 -7.04
N LEU A 153 3.93 -2.58 -7.32
CA LEU A 153 3.38 -2.00 -8.55
C LEU A 153 4.47 -1.33 -9.37
N GLU A 154 4.39 -1.46 -10.66
CA GLU A 154 5.16 -0.70 -11.63
C GLU A 154 4.20 0.23 -12.36
N LEU A 155 4.10 1.47 -11.89
CA LEU A 155 3.19 2.49 -12.40
C LEU A 155 3.84 3.22 -13.58
N PRO A 156 3.24 3.22 -14.77
CA PRO A 156 3.76 3.97 -15.91
C PRO A 156 3.91 5.46 -15.60
N VAL A 157 5.08 6.02 -15.89
CA VAL A 157 5.39 7.45 -15.80
C VAL A 157 6.20 7.87 -17.02
N GLU A 158 6.35 9.17 -17.24
CA GLU A 158 7.16 9.68 -18.33
C GLU A 158 8.59 9.11 -18.28
N GLY A 159 9.02 8.51 -19.38
CA GLY A 159 10.33 7.91 -19.54
C GLY A 159 10.57 6.59 -18.79
N GLY A 160 9.52 5.95 -18.25
CA GLY A 160 9.66 4.66 -17.60
C GLY A 160 8.57 4.32 -16.60
N VAL A 161 8.96 3.81 -15.44
CA VAL A 161 8.03 3.37 -14.37
C VAL A 161 8.41 3.94 -13.01
N ALA A 162 7.40 4.16 -12.16
CA ALA A 162 7.56 4.32 -10.73
C ALA A 162 7.33 2.96 -10.05
N LEU A 163 8.34 2.44 -9.37
CA LEU A 163 8.25 1.24 -8.55
C LEU A 163 7.60 1.61 -7.22
N CYS A 164 6.48 0.98 -6.88
CA CYS A 164 5.77 1.21 -5.63
C CYS A 164 5.83 -0.05 -4.76
N ALA A 165 6.43 0.07 -3.58
CA ALA A 165 6.52 -0.97 -2.55
C ALA A 165 6.07 -0.41 -1.20
N CYS A 166 5.69 -1.27 -0.26
CA CYS A 166 5.08 -0.84 0.99
C CYS A 166 6.02 -1.00 2.20
N GLU A 167 6.12 -2.22 2.71
CA GLU A 167 6.79 -2.52 3.98
C GLU A 167 8.27 -2.90 3.80
N LEU A 168 8.58 -3.65 2.74
CA LEU A 168 9.92 -4.19 2.54
C LEU A 168 10.96 -3.09 2.37
N LEU A 169 10.65 -2.12 1.52
CA LEU A 169 11.54 -0.99 1.23
C LEU A 169 11.10 0.24 2.02
N GLY A 170 12.00 0.77 2.82
CA GLY A 170 11.82 2.03 3.53
C GLY A 170 12.91 3.03 3.16
N ASN A 171 12.63 4.33 3.35
CA ASN A 171 13.61 5.39 3.17
C ASN A 171 13.43 6.45 4.26
N LEU A 172 14.09 6.23 5.39
CA LEU A 172 13.98 7.09 6.56
C LEU A 172 15.03 8.21 6.56
N THR A 173 15.21 8.85 5.40
CA THR A 173 16.15 9.97 5.23
C THR A 173 15.39 11.30 5.17
N PRO A 174 15.70 12.29 6.05
CA PRO A 174 16.49 12.16 7.27
C PRO A 174 15.78 11.29 8.32
N PRO A 175 16.52 10.56 9.15
CA PRO A 175 15.89 9.78 10.22
C PRO A 175 15.23 10.74 11.23
N PRO A 176 14.09 10.34 11.82
CA PRO A 176 13.47 11.12 12.90
C PRO A 176 14.44 11.37 14.05
N GLY A 177 14.28 12.47 14.76
CA GLY A 177 15.09 12.79 15.94
C GLY A 177 14.69 11.99 17.19
N GLY A 178 15.48 12.14 18.26
CA GLY A 178 15.19 11.58 19.58
C GLY A 178 15.33 10.04 19.67
N LEU A 179 14.77 9.48 20.76
CA LEU A 179 14.84 8.04 21.06
C LEU A 179 14.25 7.17 19.96
N VAL A 180 13.16 7.64 19.34
CA VAL A 180 12.51 6.91 18.23
C VAL A 180 13.42 6.88 17.02
N GLY A 181 14.10 7.98 16.69
CA GLY A 181 15.07 7.98 15.58
C GLY A 181 16.24 7.03 15.82
N LEU A 182 16.70 6.94 17.09
CA LEU A 182 17.71 5.97 17.47
C LEU A 182 17.20 4.53 17.26
N LEU A 183 15.98 4.24 17.70
CA LEU A 183 15.34 2.93 17.51
C LEU A 183 15.21 2.58 16.03
N LEU A 184 14.77 3.53 15.21
CA LEU A 184 14.63 3.34 13.76
C LEU A 184 15.98 3.17 13.03
N LYS A 185 17.07 3.78 13.53
CA LYS A 185 18.43 3.51 13.02
C LYS A 185 18.86 2.06 13.30
N VAL A 186 18.41 1.48 14.42
CA VAL A 186 18.73 0.09 14.78
C VAL A 186 17.82 -0.89 14.04
N LEU A 187 16.52 -0.60 13.93
CA LEU A 187 15.51 -1.54 13.41
C LEU A 187 15.19 -1.34 11.93
N GLY A 188 15.42 -0.14 11.42
CA GLY A 188 15.21 0.25 10.02
C GLY A 188 16.29 -0.27 9.07
N PRO A 189 16.31 0.28 7.84
CA PRO A 189 17.36 -0.03 6.87
C PRO A 189 18.75 0.30 7.44
N PRO A 190 19.79 -0.46 7.07
CA PRO A 190 21.17 -0.17 7.47
C PRO A 190 21.57 1.26 7.11
N GLY A 191 22.16 1.97 8.06
CA GLY A 191 22.54 3.39 7.84
C GLY A 191 21.39 4.40 7.90
N GLY A 192 20.14 3.98 8.11
CA GLY A 192 18.97 4.86 8.23
C GLY A 192 18.47 5.45 6.91
N GLY A 193 19.02 5.01 5.76
CA GLY A 193 18.65 5.45 4.42
C GLY A 193 17.60 4.55 3.75
N PHE A 194 17.72 4.41 2.44
CA PHE A 194 16.88 3.53 1.64
C PHE A 194 17.36 2.08 1.75
N GLY A 195 16.43 1.13 1.93
CA GLY A 195 16.73 -0.28 1.92
C GLY A 195 15.71 -1.15 2.64
N VAL A 196 16.09 -2.41 2.87
CA VAL A 196 15.27 -3.39 3.60
C VAL A 196 15.46 -3.21 5.10
N GLY A 197 14.36 -2.95 5.83
CA GLY A 197 14.39 -2.82 7.29
C GLY A 197 14.83 -4.13 7.97
N ARG A 198 15.66 -4.03 9.01
CA ARG A 198 16.16 -5.23 9.73
C ARG A 198 15.02 -6.06 10.35
N VAL A 199 14.01 -5.38 10.91
CA VAL A 199 12.84 -6.06 11.48
C VAL A 199 12.05 -6.77 10.40
N VAL A 200 11.80 -6.11 9.27
CA VAL A 200 11.09 -6.69 8.13
C VAL A 200 11.87 -7.88 7.57
N ARG A 201 13.17 -7.73 7.39
CA ARG A 201 14.06 -8.81 6.95
C ARG A 201 14.00 -10.03 7.88
N TRP A 202 14.02 -9.81 9.18
CA TRP A 202 13.98 -10.91 10.15
C TRP A 202 12.60 -11.59 10.22
N ARG A 203 11.51 -10.83 10.12
CA ARG A 203 10.16 -11.35 10.32
C ARG A 203 9.49 -11.88 9.05
N GLU A 204 9.85 -11.33 7.91
CA GLU A 204 9.06 -11.51 6.69
C GLU A 204 9.84 -12.16 5.55
N VAL A 205 11.18 -12.04 5.54
CA VAL A 205 11.99 -12.62 4.49
C VAL A 205 12.26 -14.09 4.79
N VAL A 206 11.63 -14.97 4.02
CA VAL A 206 11.78 -16.43 4.12
C VAL A 206 12.77 -16.99 3.11
N ASN A 207 13.00 -16.29 2.00
CA ASN A 207 13.99 -16.63 0.99
C ASN A 207 14.82 -15.40 0.60
N ARG A 208 15.94 -15.21 1.30
CA ARG A 208 16.84 -14.07 1.06
C ARG A 208 17.44 -14.06 -0.34
N GLN A 209 17.72 -15.24 -0.89
CA GLN A 209 18.30 -15.34 -2.23
C GLN A 209 17.32 -14.85 -3.29
N ALA A 210 16.06 -15.26 -3.21
CA ALA A 210 15.01 -14.80 -4.14
C ALA A 210 14.79 -13.30 -4.04
N MET A 211 14.71 -12.75 -2.81
CA MET A 211 14.55 -11.32 -2.58
C MET A 211 15.74 -10.53 -3.11
N ARG A 212 16.97 -10.97 -2.81
CA ARG A 212 18.19 -10.32 -3.30
C ARG A 212 18.28 -10.37 -4.83
N ALA A 213 17.98 -11.50 -5.45
CA ALA A 213 17.95 -11.65 -6.90
C ALA A 213 16.95 -10.67 -7.54
N TRP A 214 15.78 -10.50 -6.93
CA TRP A 214 14.78 -9.52 -7.35
C TRP A 214 15.32 -8.07 -7.27
N LEU A 215 15.94 -7.67 -6.15
CA LEU A 215 16.53 -6.34 -6.00
C LEU A 215 17.66 -6.08 -7.01
N VAL A 216 18.52 -7.08 -7.25
CA VAL A 216 19.59 -6.99 -8.26
C VAL A 216 19.00 -6.80 -9.65
N ALA A 217 18.00 -7.61 -10.03
CA ALA A 217 17.35 -7.48 -11.32
C ALA A 217 16.69 -6.11 -11.51
N LEU A 218 16.07 -5.55 -10.45
CA LEU A 218 15.54 -4.18 -10.51
C LEU A 218 16.63 -3.13 -10.66
N ALA A 219 17.79 -3.31 -10.00
CA ALA A 219 18.90 -2.36 -10.04
C ALA A 219 19.59 -2.28 -11.42
N GLU A 220 19.43 -3.30 -12.26
CA GLU A 220 19.91 -3.33 -13.63
C GLU A 220 18.99 -2.60 -14.61
N ARG A 221 17.73 -2.40 -14.21
CA ARG A 221 16.72 -1.73 -15.04
C ARG A 221 16.95 -0.23 -15.08
N ARG A 222 16.96 0.35 -16.26
CA ARG A 222 17.14 1.80 -16.48
C ARG A 222 15.82 2.55 -16.63
N ASP A 223 14.71 1.84 -16.75
CA ASP A 223 13.37 2.40 -16.88
C ASP A 223 12.73 2.73 -15.52
N ILE A 224 13.29 2.29 -14.38
CA ILE A 224 12.81 2.67 -13.04
C ILE A 224 13.26 4.11 -12.77
N ARG A 225 12.31 5.05 -12.76
CA ARG A 225 12.54 6.49 -12.56
C ARG A 225 12.36 6.91 -11.10
N LEU A 226 11.42 6.32 -10.42
CA LEU A 226 11.03 6.65 -9.06
C LEU A 226 10.89 5.37 -8.25
N ILE A 227 11.18 5.43 -6.94
CA ILE A 227 10.82 4.37 -6.01
C ILE A 227 9.97 4.98 -4.92
N LEU A 228 8.74 4.49 -4.80
CA LEU A 228 7.76 4.90 -3.81
C LEU A 228 7.71 3.87 -2.71
N VAL A 229 7.84 4.33 -1.49
CA VAL A 229 7.88 3.47 -0.30
C VAL A 229 6.71 3.76 0.61
N GLY A 230 6.21 2.76 1.33
CA GLY A 230 5.16 2.95 2.33
C GLY A 230 5.63 3.76 3.53
N HIS A 231 6.95 3.77 3.82
CA HIS A 231 7.53 4.46 4.96
C HIS A 231 8.73 5.32 4.58
N GLY A 232 8.64 6.63 4.82
CA GLY A 232 9.72 7.59 4.57
C GLY A 232 9.61 8.35 3.27
N SER A 233 10.73 8.84 2.75
CA SER A 233 10.75 9.68 1.54
C SER A 233 10.83 8.84 0.26
N PRO A 234 10.14 9.22 -0.83
CA PRO A 234 10.35 8.59 -2.11
C PRO A 234 11.79 8.79 -2.61
N VAL A 235 12.30 7.87 -3.41
CA VAL A 235 13.54 8.06 -4.18
C VAL A 235 13.15 8.62 -5.53
N THR A 236 13.45 9.89 -5.75
CA THR A 236 13.13 10.62 -7.00
C THR A 236 14.28 10.68 -7.97
N ASP A 237 15.49 10.46 -7.46
CA ASP A 237 16.74 10.45 -8.21
C ASP A 237 17.54 9.20 -7.84
N GLN A 238 18.42 8.75 -8.74
CA GLN A 238 19.34 7.65 -8.46
C GLN A 238 18.67 6.34 -8.01
N ALA A 239 17.56 5.95 -8.64
CA ALA A 239 16.83 4.72 -8.31
C ALA A 239 17.74 3.48 -8.39
N GLN A 240 18.59 3.35 -9.41
CA GLN A 240 19.49 2.20 -9.58
C GLN A 240 20.57 2.11 -8.48
N PRO A 241 21.29 3.19 -8.13
CA PRO A 241 22.19 3.17 -6.96
C PRO A 241 21.48 2.78 -5.65
N ALA A 242 20.27 3.31 -5.42
CA ALA A 242 19.47 2.96 -4.23
C ALA A 242 19.12 1.46 -4.20
N LEU A 243 18.66 0.89 -5.31
CA LEU A 243 18.35 -0.54 -5.44
C LEU A 243 19.59 -1.42 -5.24
N ARG A 244 20.75 -1.04 -5.80
CA ARG A 244 22.03 -1.75 -5.56
C ARG A 244 22.41 -1.73 -4.09
N HIS A 245 22.24 -0.59 -3.42
CA HIS A 245 22.50 -0.47 -1.99
C HIS A 245 21.55 -1.40 -1.19
N ALA A 246 20.25 -1.38 -1.51
CA ALA A 246 19.28 -2.28 -0.86
C ALA A 246 19.63 -3.76 -1.07
N ALA A 247 20.05 -4.15 -2.29
CA ALA A 247 20.46 -5.52 -2.61
C ALA A 247 21.71 -5.97 -1.85
N SER A 248 22.65 -5.08 -1.56
CA SER A 248 23.85 -5.39 -0.78
C SER A 248 23.56 -5.62 0.71
N GLY A 249 22.50 -4.96 1.24
CA GLY A 249 22.07 -5.09 2.63
C GLY A 249 20.98 -6.16 2.88
N ALA A 250 20.56 -6.86 1.82
CA ALA A 250 19.43 -7.80 1.81
C ALA A 250 19.76 -9.21 2.33
#